data_12dae2d84b0cd83e903a95ebe49e76c2
#
_entry.id   12dae2d84b0cd83e903a95ebe49e76c2
#
_cell.length_a   1.000
_cell.length_b   1.000
_cell.length_c   1.000
_cell.angle_alpha   90.00
_cell.angle_beta   90.00
_cell.angle_gamma   90.00
#
_symmetry.space_group_name_H-M   'P 1'
#
loop_
_entity.id
_entity.type
_entity.pdbx_description
1 polymer ?
#
loop_
_entity_poly.entity_id
_entity_poly.type
_entity_poly.pdbx_seq_one_letter_code
_entity_poly.pdbx_strand_id
1 'polypeptide(L)'
;MAVVKVYDQNKQEAGEITLAPEVFEVEVRPEILHLVVRAQRAAFRAGTHATKTRAFVSGGGLKPWRQKGTGRSRAGSIRSPLWRGGAIIFGPQPRDYEFKVNKKVRKLALRMALSSRLAGSNLLVVKGFELPEVKTKLFAKIADTLGLDKALIIAPEENTTLALSVRNIPGITIATPEQLSVYEILKHKQLVLVEGAVASVQDRLK
;
A
#
# COMPACT_ATOMS: atom_id res chain seq x y z
N MET A 1 20.16 14.08 -17.46
CA MET A 1 20.21 12.61 -17.30
C MET A 1 20.92 12.31 -15.98
N ALA A 2 20.22 11.71 -15.03
CA ALA A 2 20.83 11.33 -13.75
C ALA A 2 21.69 10.08 -13.92
N VAL A 3 22.97 10.19 -13.57
CA VAL A 3 23.88 9.06 -13.47
C VAL A 3 23.93 8.63 -12.02
N VAL A 4 23.68 7.36 -11.75
CA VAL A 4 23.66 6.79 -10.39
C VAL A 4 24.68 5.67 -10.32
N LYS A 5 25.44 5.65 -9.22
CA LYS A 5 26.39 4.58 -8.95
C LYS A 5 25.69 3.27 -8.66
N VAL A 6 26.20 2.20 -9.22
CA VAL A 6 25.77 0.83 -8.95
C VAL A 6 26.69 0.23 -7.90
N TYR A 7 26.12 -0.33 -6.84
CA TYR A 7 26.87 -0.96 -5.76
C TYR A 7 26.72 -2.48 -5.80
N ASP A 8 27.72 -3.15 -5.30
CA ASP A 8 27.61 -4.58 -4.97
C ASP A 8 26.99 -4.78 -3.57
N GLN A 9 26.66 -6.00 -3.21
CA GLN A 9 26.13 -6.36 -1.88
C GLN A 9 27.09 -6.02 -0.72
N ASN A 10 28.37 -5.82 -1.00
CA ASN A 10 29.40 -5.38 -0.05
C ASN A 10 29.59 -3.84 -0.03
N LYS A 11 28.70 -3.07 -0.67
CA LYS A 11 28.77 -1.61 -0.79
C LYS A 11 29.99 -1.12 -1.58
N GLN A 12 30.60 -1.95 -2.43
CA GLN A 12 31.65 -1.55 -3.35
C GLN A 12 31.04 -0.99 -4.64
N GLU A 13 31.65 0.03 -5.23
CA GLU A 13 31.21 0.60 -6.50
C GLU A 13 31.49 -0.41 -7.62
N ALA A 14 30.46 -0.89 -8.29
CA ALA A 14 30.51 -1.88 -9.35
C ALA A 14 30.32 -1.28 -10.76
N GLY A 15 29.88 -0.02 -10.85
CA GLY A 15 29.64 0.66 -12.12
C GLY A 15 28.75 1.89 -11.97
N GLU A 16 28.30 2.40 -13.11
CA GLU A 16 27.36 3.51 -13.20
C GLU A 16 26.24 3.17 -14.17
N ILE A 17 25.03 3.62 -13.85
CA ILE A 17 23.86 3.45 -14.72
C ILE A 17 23.20 4.81 -14.98
N THR A 18 22.84 5.04 -16.23
CA THR A 18 22.11 6.24 -16.64
C THR A 18 20.62 6.01 -16.55
N LEU A 19 19.92 6.82 -15.77
CA LEU A 19 18.49 6.76 -15.61
C LEU A 19 17.77 7.67 -16.62
N ALA A 20 16.64 7.19 -17.17
CA ALA A 20 15.82 7.95 -18.12
C ALA A 20 15.18 9.18 -17.44
N PRO A 21 15.42 10.41 -17.93
CA PRO A 21 14.91 11.63 -17.31
C PRO A 21 13.38 11.69 -17.32
N GLU A 22 12.74 11.10 -18.32
CA GLU A 22 11.27 11.01 -18.43
C GLU A 22 10.62 10.23 -17.26
N VAL A 23 11.39 9.40 -16.56
CA VAL A 23 10.92 8.56 -15.45
C VAL A 23 11.40 9.08 -14.09
N PHE A 24 12.65 9.56 -14.02
CA PHE A 24 13.32 9.86 -12.76
C PHE A 24 13.58 11.35 -12.50
N GLU A 25 13.33 12.23 -13.49
CA GLU A 25 13.51 13.69 -13.35
C GLU A 25 12.19 14.46 -13.58
N VAL A 26 11.06 13.88 -13.17
CA VAL A 26 9.75 14.51 -13.30
C VAL A 26 9.48 15.42 -12.11
N GLU A 27 8.89 16.62 -12.37
CA GLU A 27 8.44 17.53 -11.32
C GLU A 27 7.48 16.83 -10.35
N VAL A 28 7.76 16.90 -9.06
CA VAL A 28 6.95 16.23 -8.03
C VAL A 28 5.80 17.12 -7.60
N ARG A 29 4.55 16.62 -7.77
CA ARG A 29 3.32 17.29 -7.34
C ARG A 29 2.65 16.45 -6.25
N PRO A 30 2.71 16.90 -5.00
CA PRO A 30 2.19 16.15 -3.84
C PRO A 30 0.69 15.81 -3.95
N GLU A 31 -0.11 16.65 -4.60
CA GLU A 31 -1.55 16.45 -4.75
C GLU A 31 -1.87 15.20 -5.58
N ILE A 32 -1.09 14.95 -6.64
CA ILE A 32 -1.26 13.78 -7.51
C ILE A 32 -0.84 12.51 -6.76
N LEU A 33 0.27 12.56 -6.02
CA LEU A 33 0.71 11.46 -5.17
C LEU A 33 -0.33 11.14 -4.10
N HIS A 34 -0.86 12.15 -3.41
CA HIS A 34 -1.91 11.99 -2.40
C HIS A 34 -3.18 11.39 -2.99
N LEU A 35 -3.64 11.86 -4.17
CA LEU A 35 -4.81 11.30 -4.84
C LEU A 35 -4.66 9.80 -5.11
N VAL A 36 -3.52 9.38 -5.67
CA VAL A 36 -3.27 7.97 -6.00
C VAL A 36 -3.12 7.11 -4.75
N VAL A 37 -2.40 7.58 -3.72
CA VAL A 37 -2.29 6.88 -2.44
C VAL A 37 -3.65 6.73 -1.76
N ARG A 38 -4.49 7.79 -1.79
CA ARG A 38 -5.85 7.73 -1.25
C ARG A 38 -6.70 6.69 -1.97
N ALA A 39 -6.59 6.59 -3.31
CA ALA A 39 -7.28 5.57 -4.09
C ALA A 39 -6.81 4.15 -3.73
N GLN A 40 -5.49 3.93 -3.65
CA GLN A 40 -4.94 2.65 -3.27
C GLN A 40 -5.35 2.22 -1.85
N ARG A 41 -5.30 3.13 -0.88
CA ARG A 41 -5.75 2.85 0.49
C ARG A 41 -7.25 2.62 0.59
N ALA A 42 -8.05 3.28 -0.24
CA ALA A 42 -9.48 3.08 -0.29
C ALA A 42 -9.82 1.68 -0.83
N ALA A 43 -9.09 1.20 -1.85
CA ALA A 43 -9.27 -0.16 -2.39
C ALA A 43 -8.91 -1.28 -1.40
N PHE A 44 -8.05 -1.03 -0.40
CA PHE A 44 -7.75 -2.01 0.65
C PHE A 44 -8.87 -2.17 1.69
N ARG A 45 -9.86 -1.28 1.71
CA ARG A 45 -10.94 -1.34 2.69
C ARG A 45 -11.98 -2.36 2.26
N ALA A 46 -12.20 -3.38 3.09
CA ALA A 46 -13.21 -4.41 2.83
C ALA A 46 -14.66 -3.90 2.90
N GLY A 47 -14.93 -2.83 3.65
CA GLY A 47 -16.26 -2.20 3.73
C GLY A 47 -17.37 -3.04 4.31
N THR A 48 -17.07 -4.08 5.10
CA THR A 48 -18.01 -5.09 5.60
C THR A 48 -18.79 -4.67 6.84
N HIS A 49 -18.62 -3.45 7.33
CA HIS A 49 -19.34 -2.94 8.49
C HIS A 49 -20.83 -2.83 8.20
N ALA A 50 -21.65 -3.33 9.13
CA ALA A 50 -23.10 -3.31 9.02
C ALA A 50 -23.76 -3.09 10.37
N THR A 51 -24.89 -2.40 10.35
CA THR A 51 -25.78 -2.29 11.51
C THR A 51 -27.16 -2.84 11.15
N LYS A 52 -27.86 -3.36 12.16
CA LYS A 52 -29.19 -3.90 11.96
C LYS A 52 -30.23 -2.78 11.92
N THR A 53 -30.86 -2.59 10.78
CA THR A 53 -32.05 -1.74 10.65
C THR A 53 -33.26 -2.41 11.26
N ARG A 54 -34.41 -1.71 11.36
CA ARG A 54 -35.63 -2.22 11.94
C ARG A 54 -36.13 -3.52 11.28
N ALA A 55 -35.80 -3.74 10.01
CA ALA A 55 -36.15 -4.97 9.31
C ALA A 55 -35.31 -6.18 9.78
N PHE A 56 -34.04 -5.95 10.11
CA PHE A 56 -33.07 -7.00 10.44
C PHE A 56 -32.96 -7.29 11.94
N VAL A 57 -33.49 -6.44 12.83
CA VAL A 57 -33.47 -6.71 14.26
C VAL A 57 -34.49 -7.82 14.56
N SER A 58 -34.06 -8.84 15.29
CA SER A 58 -34.96 -9.91 15.75
C SER A 58 -35.99 -9.41 16.75
N GLY A 59 -37.17 -10.06 16.82
CA GLY A 59 -38.24 -9.68 17.70
C GLY A 59 -39.37 -8.86 17.00
N GLY A 60 -40.26 -8.27 17.75
CA GLY A 60 -41.45 -7.55 17.22
C GLY A 60 -42.61 -8.51 16.89
N GLY A 61 -43.51 -8.08 16.03
CA GLY A 61 -44.75 -8.81 15.69
C GLY A 61 -45.88 -8.56 16.66
N LEU A 62 -45.65 -8.63 17.96
CA LEU A 62 -46.65 -8.30 19.00
C LEU A 62 -46.46 -6.85 19.45
N LYS A 63 -47.59 -6.12 19.61
CA LYS A 63 -47.61 -4.78 20.21
C LYS A 63 -47.30 -4.90 21.71
N PRO A 64 -46.32 -4.16 22.27
CA PRO A 64 -45.91 -4.31 23.66
C PRO A 64 -47.04 -4.13 24.69
N TRP A 65 -47.98 -3.22 24.44
CA TRP A 65 -49.18 -2.99 25.26
C TRP A 65 -50.28 -2.30 24.44
N ARG A 66 -51.51 -2.30 24.98
CA ARG A 66 -52.66 -1.65 24.35
C ARG A 66 -52.48 -0.14 24.20
N GLN A 67 -53.21 0.45 23.21
CA GLN A 67 -53.03 1.84 22.76
C GLN A 67 -53.30 2.90 23.84
N LYS A 68 -54.29 2.63 24.73
CA LYS A 68 -54.76 3.53 25.79
C LYS A 68 -54.96 2.76 27.12
N GLY A 69 -55.01 3.47 28.26
CA GLY A 69 -55.35 2.87 29.56
C GLY A 69 -54.21 2.14 30.28
N THR A 70 -52.93 2.38 29.92
CA THR A 70 -51.76 1.79 30.59
C THR A 70 -50.91 2.79 31.35
N GLY A 71 -51.19 4.10 31.27
CA GLY A 71 -50.36 5.15 31.83
C GLY A 71 -48.96 5.26 31.20
N ARG A 72 -48.60 4.42 30.23
CA ARG A 72 -47.31 4.41 29.55
C ARG A 72 -47.37 5.12 28.20
N SER A 73 -46.20 5.57 27.69
CA SER A 73 -46.10 6.10 26.34
C SER A 73 -46.49 5.04 25.32
N ARG A 74 -47.10 5.47 24.22
CA ARG A 74 -47.56 4.54 23.16
C ARG A 74 -46.36 3.87 22.50
N ALA A 75 -46.37 2.56 22.33
CA ALA A 75 -45.35 1.79 21.64
C ALA A 75 -45.95 0.81 20.66
N GLY A 76 -45.46 0.79 19.43
CA GLY A 76 -45.89 -0.11 18.36
C GLY A 76 -45.03 -1.34 18.20
N SER A 77 -43.76 -1.26 18.56
CA SER A 77 -42.80 -2.34 18.40
C SER A 77 -41.58 -2.14 19.29
N ILE A 78 -41.03 -3.23 19.85
CA ILE A 78 -39.78 -3.25 20.63
C ILE A 78 -38.57 -3.04 19.73
N ARG A 79 -38.69 -3.18 18.40
CA ARG A 79 -37.57 -2.93 17.44
C ARG A 79 -37.35 -1.45 17.16
N SER A 80 -38.15 -0.56 17.73
CA SER A 80 -38.01 0.89 17.55
C SER A 80 -36.63 1.33 18.01
N PRO A 81 -35.95 2.28 17.32
CA PRO A 81 -34.65 2.79 17.70
C PRO A 81 -34.66 3.53 19.07
N LEU A 82 -35.84 3.90 19.55
CA LEU A 82 -35.98 4.50 20.88
C LEU A 82 -35.83 3.48 22.02
N TRP A 83 -35.88 2.18 21.69
CA TRP A 83 -35.76 1.13 22.67
C TRP A 83 -34.33 0.63 22.80
N ARG A 84 -33.94 0.26 24.02
CA ARG A 84 -32.67 -0.41 24.26
C ARG A 84 -32.65 -1.77 23.53
N GLY A 85 -31.67 -2.01 22.69
CA GLY A 85 -31.60 -3.17 21.82
C GLY A 85 -32.47 -3.06 20.55
N GLY A 86 -33.07 -1.90 20.29
CA GLY A 86 -33.79 -1.61 19.05
C GLY A 86 -32.87 -1.38 17.85
N ALA A 87 -33.47 -1.00 16.74
CA ALA A 87 -32.78 -0.78 15.47
C ALA A 87 -31.90 0.47 15.48
N ILE A 88 -30.91 0.50 14.62
CA ILE A 88 -30.08 1.69 14.34
C ILE A 88 -30.60 2.36 13.07
N ILE A 89 -30.87 3.68 13.17
CA ILE A 89 -31.25 4.53 12.04
C ILE A 89 -29.98 5.10 11.42
N PHE A 90 -29.88 5.05 10.07
CA PHE A 90 -28.73 5.59 9.34
C PHE A 90 -27.36 5.06 9.78
N GLY A 91 -27.31 3.87 10.35
CA GLY A 91 -26.05 3.21 10.68
C GLY A 91 -25.27 2.78 9.44
N PRO A 92 -23.98 2.44 9.61
CA PRO A 92 -23.16 2.02 8.50
C PRO A 92 -23.72 0.75 7.85
N GLN A 93 -23.69 0.73 6.52
CA GLN A 93 -24.02 -0.42 5.70
C GLN A 93 -22.80 -0.84 4.88
N PRO A 94 -22.68 -2.11 4.46
CA PRO A 94 -21.61 -2.55 3.59
C PRO A 94 -21.58 -1.71 2.32
N ARG A 95 -20.39 -1.22 1.99
CA ARG A 95 -20.17 -0.42 0.76
C ARG A 95 -18.78 -0.60 0.23
N ASP A 96 -18.63 -0.41 -1.05
CA ASP A 96 -17.33 -0.26 -1.70
C ASP A 96 -16.78 1.16 -1.47
N TYR A 97 -15.48 1.24 -1.20
CA TYR A 97 -14.75 2.49 -1.02
C TYR A 97 -13.85 2.82 -2.19
N GLU A 98 -13.69 1.88 -3.13
CA GLU A 98 -12.83 2.08 -4.28
C GLU A 98 -13.34 3.21 -5.16
N PHE A 99 -12.43 4.03 -5.65
CA PHE A 99 -12.71 5.01 -6.68
C PHE A 99 -11.65 4.99 -7.78
N LYS A 100 -12.09 5.16 -9.00
CA LYS A 100 -11.27 5.06 -10.20
C LYS A 100 -10.37 6.29 -10.36
N VAL A 101 -9.08 6.04 -10.61
CA VAL A 101 -8.11 7.03 -11.05
C VAL A 101 -7.63 6.67 -12.46
N ASN A 102 -7.52 7.65 -13.34
CA ASN A 102 -7.10 7.47 -14.72
C ASN A 102 -5.72 6.80 -14.82
N LYS A 103 -5.52 5.89 -15.78
CA LYS A 103 -4.26 5.16 -15.98
C LYS A 103 -3.06 6.10 -16.18
N LYS A 104 -3.21 7.17 -16.97
CA LYS A 104 -2.17 8.18 -17.20
C LYS A 104 -1.75 8.89 -15.90
N VAL A 105 -2.70 9.21 -15.01
CA VAL A 105 -2.43 9.84 -13.71
C VAL A 105 -1.68 8.88 -12.79
N ARG A 106 -2.05 7.59 -12.75
CA ARG A 106 -1.32 6.58 -11.97
C ARG A 106 0.11 6.41 -12.46
N LYS A 107 0.34 6.39 -13.79
CA LYS A 107 1.65 6.29 -14.41
C LYS A 107 2.51 7.51 -14.07
N LEU A 108 1.95 8.71 -14.19
CA LEU A 108 2.59 9.96 -13.80
C LEU A 108 2.98 9.99 -12.31
N ALA A 109 2.07 9.55 -11.42
CA ALA A 109 2.34 9.48 -9.99
C ALA A 109 3.50 8.52 -9.64
N LEU A 110 3.62 7.38 -10.36
CA LEU A 110 4.76 6.47 -10.19
C LEU A 110 6.08 7.14 -10.59
N ARG A 111 6.13 7.85 -11.73
CA ARG A 111 7.30 8.63 -12.15
C ARG A 111 7.67 9.68 -11.10
N MET A 112 6.69 10.43 -10.58
CA MET A 112 6.90 11.42 -9.53
C MET A 112 7.44 10.81 -8.24
N ALA A 113 6.93 9.64 -7.83
CA ALA A 113 7.39 8.94 -6.63
C ALA A 113 8.86 8.48 -6.78
N LEU A 114 9.25 7.96 -7.95
CA LEU A 114 10.62 7.58 -8.25
C LEU A 114 11.54 8.82 -8.28
N SER A 115 11.12 9.90 -8.93
CA SER A 115 11.85 11.17 -8.97
C SER A 115 12.07 11.76 -7.57
N SER A 116 11.06 11.68 -6.70
CA SER A 116 11.17 12.11 -5.30
C SER A 116 12.23 11.31 -4.53
N ARG A 117 12.34 9.99 -4.77
CA ARG A 117 13.36 9.16 -4.12
C ARG A 117 14.76 9.47 -4.63
N LEU A 118 14.90 9.72 -5.93
CA LEU A 118 16.17 10.14 -6.51
C LEU A 118 16.61 11.52 -5.98
N ALA A 119 15.74 12.52 -6.02
CA ALA A 119 16.03 13.87 -5.53
C ALA A 119 16.40 13.89 -4.04
N GLY A 120 15.78 13.02 -3.24
CA GLY A 120 16.07 12.87 -1.81
C GLY A 120 17.31 12.01 -1.50
N SER A 121 18.08 11.56 -2.50
CA SER A 121 19.23 10.64 -2.35
C SER A 121 18.86 9.33 -1.60
N ASN A 122 17.61 8.92 -1.73
CA ASN A 122 17.06 7.69 -1.13
C ASN A 122 16.87 6.56 -2.16
N LEU A 123 17.49 6.68 -3.33
CA LEU A 123 17.51 5.66 -4.37
C LEU A 123 18.90 5.05 -4.43
N LEU A 124 18.96 3.72 -4.30
CA LEU A 124 20.18 2.93 -4.39
C LEU A 124 20.04 1.93 -5.54
N VAL A 125 21.06 1.78 -6.37
CA VAL A 125 21.10 0.73 -7.39
C VAL A 125 22.11 -0.33 -6.97
N VAL A 126 21.69 -1.60 -6.98
CA VAL A 126 22.53 -2.74 -6.58
C VAL A 126 22.59 -3.72 -7.75
N LYS A 127 23.77 -4.26 -8.03
CA LYS A 127 23.99 -5.23 -9.11
C LYS A 127 23.13 -6.48 -8.96
N GLY A 128 23.03 -7.01 -7.74
CA GLY A 128 22.25 -8.20 -7.43
C GLY A 128 22.40 -8.62 -5.98
N PHE A 129 21.55 -9.57 -5.56
CA PHE A 129 21.66 -10.22 -4.26
C PHE A 129 21.84 -11.71 -4.48
N GLU A 130 23.01 -12.20 -4.13
CA GLU A 130 23.35 -13.63 -4.20
C GLU A 130 23.33 -14.22 -2.79
N LEU A 131 22.37 -15.08 -2.54
CA LEU A 131 22.22 -15.79 -1.26
C LEU A 131 22.38 -17.29 -1.52
N PRO A 132 23.39 -17.94 -0.90
CA PRO A 132 23.60 -19.38 -1.07
C PRO A 132 22.49 -20.20 -0.45
N GLU A 133 21.82 -19.70 0.58
CA GLU A 133 20.77 -20.38 1.33
C GLU A 133 19.66 -19.40 1.76
N VAL A 134 18.48 -19.93 2.03
CA VAL A 134 17.36 -19.17 2.61
C VAL A 134 17.63 -18.93 4.09
N LYS A 135 18.29 -17.83 4.43
CA LYS A 135 18.58 -17.45 5.82
C LYS A 135 18.44 -15.94 6.01
N THR A 136 17.60 -15.52 6.96
CA THR A 136 17.40 -14.10 7.33
C THR A 136 18.70 -13.45 7.84
N LYS A 137 19.53 -14.20 8.58
CA LYS A 137 20.80 -13.70 9.12
C LYS A 137 21.79 -13.28 8.04
N LEU A 138 21.80 -13.96 6.89
CA LEU A 138 22.67 -13.59 5.77
C LEU A 138 22.24 -12.27 5.15
N PHE A 139 20.93 -12.13 4.89
CA PHE A 139 20.41 -10.89 4.34
C PHE A 139 20.50 -9.71 5.33
N ALA A 140 20.30 -9.95 6.63
CA ALA A 140 20.45 -8.91 7.65
C ALA A 140 21.86 -8.29 7.62
N LYS A 141 22.92 -9.08 7.48
CA LYS A 141 24.28 -8.57 7.33
C LYS A 141 24.46 -7.69 6.08
N ILE A 142 23.85 -8.11 4.95
CA ILE A 142 23.88 -7.30 3.71
C ILE A 142 23.12 -5.99 3.91
N ALA A 143 21.96 -6.04 4.55
CA ALA A 143 21.15 -4.86 4.85
C ALA A 143 21.91 -3.87 5.75
N ASP A 144 22.59 -4.36 6.79
CA ASP A 144 23.44 -3.55 7.68
C ASP A 144 24.61 -2.91 6.90
N THR A 145 25.28 -3.67 6.02
CA THR A 145 26.39 -3.18 5.20
C THR A 145 25.94 -2.07 4.24
N LEU A 146 24.78 -2.23 3.60
CA LEU A 146 24.19 -1.25 2.70
C LEU A 146 23.53 -0.08 3.45
N GLY A 147 23.28 -0.22 4.75
CA GLY A 147 22.60 0.77 5.59
C GLY A 147 21.08 0.83 5.31
N LEU A 148 20.45 -0.32 5.06
CA LEU A 148 19.02 -0.43 4.78
C LEU A 148 18.21 -0.55 6.09
N ASP A 149 17.39 0.46 6.37
CA ASP A 149 16.46 0.47 7.54
C ASP A 149 15.03 0.16 7.08
N LYS A 150 14.44 1.09 6.33
CA LYS A 150 13.09 0.94 5.74
C LYS A 150 13.21 0.98 4.23
N ALA A 151 13.44 -0.19 3.62
CA ALA A 151 13.76 -0.29 2.22
C ALA A 151 12.74 -1.09 1.42
N LEU A 152 12.41 -0.60 0.23
CA LEU A 152 11.70 -1.34 -0.81
C LEU A 152 12.71 -1.80 -1.85
N ILE A 153 12.82 -3.11 -2.03
CA ILE A 153 13.74 -3.73 -2.99
C ILE A 153 12.94 -4.15 -4.23
N ILE A 154 13.36 -3.70 -5.39
CA ILE A 154 12.75 -4.09 -6.67
C ILE A 154 13.70 -5.05 -7.39
N ALA A 155 13.31 -6.31 -7.46
CA ALA A 155 14.03 -7.36 -8.19
C ALA A 155 13.41 -7.57 -9.57
N PRO A 156 14.20 -7.92 -10.61
CA PRO A 156 13.70 -8.10 -11.98
C PRO A 156 12.67 -9.23 -12.08
N GLU A 157 12.86 -10.28 -11.31
CA GLU A 157 12.02 -11.47 -11.26
C GLU A 157 11.73 -11.89 -9.82
N GLU A 158 10.76 -12.79 -9.63
CA GLU A 158 10.47 -13.38 -8.34
C GLU A 158 11.60 -14.33 -7.90
N ASN A 159 12.45 -13.83 -7.02
CA ASN A 159 13.49 -14.65 -6.38
C ASN A 159 12.97 -15.18 -5.05
N THR A 160 12.54 -16.44 -5.03
CA THR A 160 11.98 -17.10 -3.83
C THR A 160 12.98 -17.16 -2.68
N THR A 161 14.27 -17.40 -2.95
CA THR A 161 15.32 -17.45 -1.94
C THR A 161 15.48 -16.09 -1.26
N LEU A 162 15.53 -15.01 -2.03
CA LEU A 162 15.60 -13.65 -1.54
C LEU A 162 14.32 -13.25 -0.78
N ALA A 163 13.14 -13.54 -1.34
CA ALA A 163 11.86 -13.21 -0.73
C ALA A 163 11.68 -13.89 0.64
N LEU A 164 12.00 -15.18 0.76
CA LEU A 164 11.92 -15.90 2.02
C LEU A 164 12.94 -15.43 3.05
N SER A 165 14.12 -15.02 2.61
CA SER A 165 15.18 -14.49 3.49
C SER A 165 14.84 -13.11 4.05
N VAL A 166 14.07 -12.30 3.31
CA VAL A 166 13.76 -10.91 3.66
C VAL A 166 12.43 -10.77 4.42
N ARG A 167 11.42 -11.59 4.13
CA ARG A 167 10.03 -11.41 4.61
C ARG A 167 9.90 -11.27 6.13
N ASN A 168 10.82 -11.83 6.92
CA ASN A 168 10.80 -11.75 8.39
C ASN A 168 11.49 -10.50 8.94
N ILE A 169 12.14 -9.70 8.10
CA ILE A 169 12.85 -8.50 8.55
C ILE A 169 11.88 -7.32 8.52
N PRO A 170 11.59 -6.68 9.67
CA PRO A 170 10.66 -5.55 9.70
C PRO A 170 11.23 -4.37 8.89
N GLY A 171 10.35 -3.69 8.15
CA GLY A 171 10.72 -2.50 7.39
C GLY A 171 11.26 -2.77 5.99
N ILE A 172 11.66 -3.99 5.65
CA ILE A 172 12.14 -4.33 4.31
C ILE A 172 11.08 -5.12 3.55
N THR A 173 10.80 -4.73 2.32
CA THR A 173 9.83 -5.39 1.44
C THR A 173 10.47 -5.60 0.07
N ILE A 174 10.14 -6.72 -0.58
CA ILE A 174 10.55 -6.99 -1.96
C ILE A 174 9.32 -6.93 -2.85
N ALA A 175 9.50 -6.39 -4.04
CA ALA A 175 8.49 -6.36 -5.09
C ALA A 175 9.13 -6.55 -6.47
N THR A 176 8.33 -6.97 -7.43
CA THR A 176 8.71 -6.97 -8.85
C THR A 176 8.38 -5.61 -9.48
N PRO A 177 8.96 -5.28 -10.66
CA PRO A 177 8.60 -4.08 -11.39
C PRO A 177 7.09 -3.96 -11.66
N GLU A 178 6.38 -5.08 -11.82
CA GLU A 178 4.94 -5.11 -12.05
C GLU A 178 4.13 -4.77 -10.79
N GLN A 179 4.58 -5.21 -9.63
CA GLN A 179 3.93 -4.97 -8.33
C GLN A 179 4.20 -3.56 -7.79
N LEU A 180 5.13 -2.81 -8.40
CA LEU A 180 5.53 -1.49 -7.94
C LEU A 180 4.35 -0.54 -7.85
N SER A 181 4.10 0.02 -6.66
CA SER A 181 3.02 0.94 -6.37
C SER A 181 3.51 2.24 -5.72
N VAL A 182 2.76 3.33 -5.92
CA VAL A 182 3.09 4.63 -5.31
C VAL A 182 3.08 4.54 -3.79
N TYR A 183 2.13 3.79 -3.22
CA TYR A 183 2.02 3.59 -1.78
C TYR A 183 3.27 2.93 -1.19
N GLU A 184 3.74 1.83 -1.80
CA GLU A 184 4.93 1.12 -1.31
C GLU A 184 6.20 1.96 -1.44
N ILE A 185 6.37 2.72 -2.54
CA ILE A 185 7.52 3.64 -2.70
C ILE A 185 7.53 4.70 -1.58
N LEU A 186 6.37 5.28 -1.26
CA LEU A 186 6.28 6.35 -0.26
C LEU A 186 6.29 5.82 1.18
N LYS A 187 5.85 4.59 1.42
CA LYS A 187 5.87 3.94 2.72
C LYS A 187 7.30 3.65 3.21
N HIS A 188 8.19 3.26 2.29
CA HIS A 188 9.57 2.97 2.59
C HIS A 188 10.44 4.22 2.39
N LYS A 189 11.42 4.40 3.27
CA LYS A 189 12.37 5.55 3.20
C LYS A 189 13.31 5.40 2.01
N GLN A 190 13.84 4.19 1.80
CA GLN A 190 14.82 3.88 0.77
C GLN A 190 14.21 3.03 -0.32
N LEU A 191 14.59 3.27 -1.56
CA LEU A 191 14.27 2.46 -2.72
C LEU A 191 15.54 1.83 -3.26
N VAL A 192 15.58 0.51 -3.32
CA VAL A 192 16.70 -0.26 -3.86
C VAL A 192 16.25 -0.89 -5.17
N LEU A 193 16.88 -0.53 -6.25
CA LEU A 193 16.66 -1.14 -7.56
C LEU A 193 17.79 -2.13 -7.84
N VAL A 194 17.43 -3.37 -8.16
CA VAL A 194 18.40 -4.29 -8.75
C VAL A 194 18.64 -3.87 -10.19
N GLU A 195 19.89 -3.87 -10.66
CA GLU A 195 20.29 -3.38 -11.98
C GLU A 195 19.40 -3.91 -13.11
N GLY A 196 19.13 -5.21 -13.12
CA GLY A 196 18.24 -5.84 -14.10
C GLY A 196 16.77 -5.35 -14.05
N ALA A 197 16.31 -4.81 -12.92
CA ALA A 197 14.96 -4.28 -12.79
C ALA A 197 14.81 -2.86 -13.35
N VAL A 198 15.91 -2.11 -13.50
CA VAL A 198 15.86 -0.71 -13.96
C VAL A 198 15.25 -0.59 -15.34
N ALA A 199 15.68 -1.43 -16.28
CA ALA A 199 15.15 -1.45 -17.65
C ALA A 199 13.64 -1.74 -17.65
N SER A 200 13.20 -2.77 -16.93
CA SER A 200 11.78 -3.17 -16.81
C SER A 200 10.91 -2.06 -16.21
N VAL A 201 11.41 -1.35 -15.17
CA VAL A 201 10.71 -0.22 -14.58
C VAL A 201 10.59 0.94 -15.58
N GLN A 202 11.65 1.25 -16.33
CA GLN A 202 11.63 2.31 -17.33
C GLN A 202 10.65 2.01 -18.46
N ASP A 203 10.68 0.79 -19.02
CA ASP A 203 9.81 0.39 -20.12
C ASP A 203 8.32 0.36 -19.74
N ARG A 204 8.02 -0.04 -18.51
CA ARG A 204 6.66 0.06 -17.96
C ARG A 204 6.15 1.50 -17.86
N LEU A 205 7.05 2.44 -17.60
CA LEU A 205 6.71 3.83 -17.31
C LEU A 205 6.91 4.81 -18.48
N LYS A 206 7.58 4.44 -19.53
CA LYS A 206 7.57 5.19 -20.80
C LYS A 206 6.20 5.12 -21.49
#